data_9021ff28828e003e7f9c1b53dcaa0c3f
#
_entry.id   9021ff28828e003e7f9c1b53dcaa0c3f
#
_cell.length_a   1.000
_cell.length_b   1.000
_cell.length_c   1.000
_cell.angle_alpha   90.00
_cell.angle_beta   90.00
_cell.angle_gamma   90.00
#
_symmetry.space_group_name_H-M   'P 1'
#
loop_
_entity.id
_entity.type
_entity.pdbx_description
1 polymer ?
#
loop_
_entity_poly.entity_id
_entity_poly.type
_entity_poly.pdbx_seq_one_letter_code
_entity_poly.pdbx_strand_id
1 'polypeptide(L)'
;PGVFDNADTNNPKLKKSVRDIILNQIDKFSEKYPVKKYSLIGSILTKKYRDDADLDMNILFDVPKEKQEEVRKELASSLRSINGKLVPGTKHPINYFVITDPELKKKNDAMADGVFDIDENEFVRRPTEDTFDSEKYEADFQAKVKEIDVVKGELARDIIDYEELKDLTADDVLNLQARVNSKLDEIEDSIEVLVDIGDDVVKQRQSAFNDDMSPEEIRQFGKKHKLPKNIIYKYLEKYHYLKFYKKCKDILEDGKVTDKEISSLKTVAEAAPKTIAFAFGRFNPPTIGHLKLMDK
;
A
#
# COMPACT_ATOMS: atom_id res chain seq x y z
N PRO A 1 -17.74 -1.45 -4.05
CA PRO A 1 -19.13 -0.98 -3.90
C PRO A 1 -19.21 0.54 -3.78
N GLY A 2 -18.20 1.22 -3.22
CA GLY A 2 -18.24 2.67 -3.00
C GLY A 2 -18.32 3.53 -4.26
N VAL A 3 -17.70 3.11 -5.35
CA VAL A 3 -17.51 3.92 -6.58
C VAL A 3 -18.28 3.39 -7.79
N PHE A 4 -18.76 2.16 -7.76
CA PHE A 4 -19.52 1.55 -8.85
C PHE A 4 -20.99 1.32 -8.45
N ASP A 5 -21.89 1.58 -9.39
CA ASP A 5 -23.24 1.05 -9.38
C ASP A 5 -23.23 -0.34 -10.01
N ASN A 6 -24.09 -1.21 -9.51
CA ASN A 6 -24.21 -2.59 -10.00
C ASN A 6 -22.87 -3.35 -10.05
N ALA A 7 -22.03 -3.16 -9.02
CA ALA A 7 -20.69 -3.76 -8.95
C ALA A 7 -20.68 -5.30 -9.09
N ASP A 8 -21.76 -5.96 -8.67
CA ASP A 8 -21.91 -7.41 -8.71
C ASP A 8 -22.48 -7.95 -10.03
N THR A 9 -22.74 -7.06 -10.98
CA THR A 9 -23.27 -7.43 -12.30
C THR A 9 -22.17 -7.60 -13.36
N ASN A 10 -22.57 -8.09 -14.51
CA ASN A 10 -21.70 -8.15 -15.69
C ASN A 10 -21.48 -6.78 -16.35
N ASN A 11 -22.10 -5.72 -15.89
CA ASN A 11 -21.93 -4.37 -16.44
C ASN A 11 -21.90 -3.29 -15.36
N PRO A 12 -20.90 -3.29 -14.47
CA PRO A 12 -20.77 -2.23 -13.47
C PRO A 12 -20.49 -0.91 -14.16
N LYS A 13 -21.09 0.16 -13.63
CA LYS A 13 -20.89 1.54 -14.09
C LYS A 13 -20.31 2.37 -12.97
N LEU A 14 -19.38 3.27 -13.27
CA LEU A 14 -18.98 4.29 -12.28
C LEU A 14 -20.18 5.13 -11.91
N LYS A 15 -20.34 5.39 -10.63
CA LYS A 15 -21.33 6.34 -10.13
C LYS A 15 -21.16 7.69 -10.79
N LYS A 16 -22.27 8.32 -11.17
CA LYS A 16 -22.24 9.62 -11.85
C LYS A 16 -21.39 10.63 -11.09
N SER A 17 -21.55 10.73 -9.76
CA SER A 17 -20.79 11.67 -8.93
C SER A 17 -19.28 11.44 -8.99
N VAL A 18 -18.82 10.18 -9.02
CA VAL A 18 -17.40 9.82 -9.13
C VAL A 18 -16.87 10.14 -10.52
N ARG A 19 -17.63 9.76 -11.56
CA ARG A 19 -17.27 10.00 -12.95
C ARG A 19 -17.16 11.51 -13.25
N ASP A 20 -18.11 12.31 -12.80
CA ASP A 20 -18.12 13.78 -13.00
C ASP A 20 -16.88 14.42 -12.34
N ILE A 21 -16.48 13.98 -11.16
CA ILE A 21 -15.26 14.46 -10.48
C ILE A 21 -13.99 14.14 -11.32
N ILE A 22 -13.90 12.92 -11.85
CA ILE A 22 -12.78 12.52 -12.69
C ILE A 22 -12.75 13.36 -13.97
N LEU A 23 -13.85 13.47 -14.68
CA LEU A 23 -13.96 14.23 -15.93
C LEU A 23 -13.62 15.70 -15.73
N ASN A 24 -14.18 16.35 -14.70
CA ASN A 24 -13.85 17.74 -14.38
C ASN A 24 -12.36 17.96 -14.09
N GLN A 25 -11.67 16.97 -13.52
CA GLN A 25 -10.24 17.07 -13.30
C GLN A 25 -9.44 16.87 -14.60
N ILE A 26 -9.90 15.99 -15.50
CA ILE A 26 -9.30 15.77 -16.83
C ILE A 26 -9.47 17.03 -17.69
N ASP A 27 -10.62 17.68 -17.65
CA ASP A 27 -10.86 18.96 -18.34
C ASP A 27 -9.84 20.02 -17.91
N LYS A 28 -9.57 20.16 -16.60
CA LYS A 28 -8.53 21.09 -16.09
C LYS A 28 -7.14 20.75 -16.59
N PHE A 29 -6.81 19.47 -16.74
CA PHE A 29 -5.53 19.07 -17.33
C PHE A 29 -5.49 19.42 -18.83
N SER A 30 -6.62 19.27 -19.54
CA SER A 30 -6.75 19.57 -20.97
C SER A 30 -6.61 21.05 -21.28
N GLU A 31 -6.90 21.94 -20.34
CA GLU A 31 -6.66 23.39 -20.49
C GLU A 31 -5.18 23.72 -20.72
N LYS A 32 -4.28 22.92 -20.19
CA LYS A 32 -2.84 23.14 -20.28
C LYS A 32 -2.18 22.29 -21.35
N TYR A 33 -2.53 21.02 -21.43
CA TYR A 33 -1.99 20.07 -22.41
C TYR A 33 -3.12 19.17 -22.91
N PRO A 34 -3.26 19.00 -24.24
CA PRO A 34 -4.32 18.15 -24.79
C PRO A 34 -4.26 16.73 -24.24
N VAL A 35 -5.36 16.24 -23.71
CA VAL A 35 -5.51 14.85 -23.27
C VAL A 35 -6.01 14.03 -24.45
N LYS A 36 -5.27 12.97 -24.78
CA LYS A 36 -5.60 12.08 -25.92
C LYS A 36 -6.44 10.89 -25.51
N LYS A 37 -6.13 10.31 -24.35
CA LYS A 37 -6.82 9.11 -23.84
C LYS A 37 -6.59 8.96 -22.34
N TYR A 38 -7.59 8.47 -21.64
CA TYR A 38 -7.47 8.13 -20.23
C TYR A 38 -8.26 6.88 -19.89
N SER A 39 -7.87 6.20 -18.83
CA SER A 39 -8.52 4.97 -18.39
C SER A 39 -8.28 4.76 -16.89
N LEU A 40 -9.26 4.17 -16.22
CA LEU A 40 -9.09 3.65 -14.87
C LEU A 40 -8.47 2.25 -14.97
N ILE A 41 -7.48 2.00 -14.14
CA ILE A 41 -6.82 0.70 -13.98
C ILE A 41 -6.72 0.35 -12.50
N GLY A 42 -6.03 -0.74 -12.18
CA GLY A 42 -5.69 -1.09 -10.80
C GLY A 42 -6.66 -2.05 -10.12
N SER A 43 -6.39 -2.31 -8.85
CA SER A 43 -7.10 -3.31 -8.06
C SER A 43 -8.58 -3.01 -7.85
N ILE A 44 -8.98 -1.74 -7.90
CA ILE A 44 -10.39 -1.31 -7.78
C ILE A 44 -11.32 -1.96 -8.82
N LEU A 45 -10.76 -2.35 -9.98
CA LEU A 45 -11.50 -3.04 -11.04
C LEU A 45 -11.65 -4.55 -10.80
N THR A 46 -10.99 -5.09 -9.79
CA THR A 46 -10.99 -6.53 -9.50
C THR A 46 -11.94 -6.86 -8.35
N LYS A 47 -12.32 -8.13 -8.21
CA LYS A 47 -13.10 -8.61 -7.06
C LYS A 47 -12.27 -8.72 -5.75
N LYS A 48 -10.98 -8.39 -5.81
CA LYS A 48 -10.00 -8.57 -4.71
C LYS A 48 -9.56 -7.24 -4.09
N TYR A 49 -10.23 -6.12 -4.41
CA TYR A 49 -9.86 -4.83 -3.86
C TYR A 49 -10.28 -4.65 -2.40
N ARG A 50 -9.58 -3.81 -1.70
CA ARG A 50 -9.93 -3.36 -0.34
C ARG A 50 -11.02 -2.27 -0.44
N ASP A 51 -11.76 -2.08 0.66
CA ASP A 51 -12.80 -1.04 0.75
C ASP A 51 -12.28 0.40 0.56
N ASP A 52 -10.95 0.57 0.67
CA ASP A 52 -10.22 1.82 0.51
C ASP A 52 -9.23 1.79 -0.67
N ALA A 53 -9.40 0.87 -1.62
CA ALA A 53 -8.52 0.76 -2.78
C ALA A 53 -8.51 2.04 -3.63
N ASP A 54 -7.33 2.40 -4.13
CA ASP A 54 -7.11 3.60 -4.93
C ASP A 54 -7.81 3.51 -6.29
N LEU A 55 -8.23 4.66 -6.81
CA LEU A 55 -8.58 4.82 -8.22
C LEU A 55 -7.34 5.28 -8.98
N ASP A 56 -6.76 4.39 -9.78
CA ASP A 56 -5.56 4.66 -10.55
C ASP A 56 -5.92 5.09 -11.98
N MET A 57 -5.76 6.38 -12.29
CA MET A 57 -6.07 6.97 -13.58
C MET A 57 -4.82 7.12 -14.45
N ASN A 58 -4.71 6.36 -15.54
CA ASN A 58 -3.69 6.53 -16.57
C ASN A 58 -4.14 7.56 -17.60
N ILE A 59 -3.44 8.69 -17.72
CA ILE A 59 -3.78 9.78 -18.64
C ILE A 59 -2.67 9.95 -19.66
N LEU A 60 -3.01 9.75 -20.94
CA LEU A 60 -2.12 10.01 -22.07
C LEU A 60 -2.33 11.42 -22.58
N PHE A 61 -1.28 12.23 -22.54
CA PHE A 61 -1.25 13.57 -23.10
C PHE A 61 -0.69 13.56 -24.52
N ASP A 62 -1.28 14.37 -25.39
CA ASP A 62 -0.80 14.55 -26.76
C ASP A 62 0.29 15.63 -26.79
N VAL A 63 1.54 15.18 -26.67
CA VAL A 63 2.70 16.06 -26.54
C VAL A 63 3.77 15.65 -27.56
N PRO A 64 4.38 16.62 -28.28
CA PRO A 64 5.50 16.36 -29.16
C PRO A 64 6.63 15.63 -28.44
N LYS A 65 7.29 14.70 -29.14
CA LYS A 65 8.29 13.79 -28.54
C LYS A 65 9.41 14.54 -27.79
N GLU A 66 9.86 15.65 -28.31
CA GLU A 66 10.90 16.50 -27.74
C GLU A 66 10.51 17.18 -26.42
N LYS A 67 9.20 17.30 -26.14
CA LYS A 67 8.67 17.93 -24.91
C LYS A 67 8.13 16.91 -23.88
N GLN A 68 8.10 15.64 -24.21
CA GLN A 68 7.45 14.63 -23.38
C GLN A 68 8.01 14.56 -21.96
N GLU A 69 9.32 14.63 -21.80
CA GLU A 69 9.95 14.54 -20.48
C GLU A 69 9.72 15.81 -19.64
N GLU A 70 9.79 16.98 -20.26
CA GLU A 70 9.50 18.25 -19.60
C GLU A 70 8.06 18.29 -19.10
N VAL A 71 7.10 18.02 -19.98
CA VAL A 71 5.67 18.01 -19.64
C VAL A 71 5.36 16.96 -18.59
N ARG A 72 5.96 15.78 -18.67
CA ARG A 72 5.79 14.72 -17.68
C ARG A 72 6.23 15.18 -16.29
N LYS A 73 7.39 15.81 -16.17
CA LYS A 73 7.91 16.32 -14.88
C LYS A 73 7.02 17.44 -14.32
N GLU A 74 6.60 18.36 -15.17
CA GLU A 74 5.75 19.47 -14.77
C GLU A 74 4.39 19.01 -14.24
N LEU A 75 3.69 18.18 -15.01
CA LEU A 75 2.40 17.63 -14.61
C LEU A 75 2.54 16.73 -13.37
N ALA A 76 3.54 15.88 -13.30
CA ALA A 76 3.77 15.03 -12.13
C ALA A 76 4.00 15.86 -10.85
N SER A 77 4.68 17.01 -10.96
CA SER A 77 4.84 17.92 -9.83
C SER A 77 3.51 18.53 -9.39
N SER A 78 2.68 18.97 -10.33
CA SER A 78 1.36 19.55 -10.02
C SER A 78 0.39 18.51 -9.41
N LEU A 79 0.53 17.25 -9.78
CA LEU A 79 -0.29 16.15 -9.26
C LEU A 79 0.01 15.77 -7.81
N ARG A 80 1.18 16.11 -7.26
CA ARG A 80 1.52 15.81 -5.84
C ARG A 80 0.49 16.36 -4.85
N SER A 81 -0.12 17.49 -5.16
CA SER A 81 -1.14 18.12 -4.32
C SER A 81 -2.54 17.52 -4.48
N ILE A 82 -2.76 16.67 -5.48
CA ILE A 82 -4.06 16.11 -5.87
C ILE A 82 -4.11 14.61 -5.58
N ASN A 83 -3.05 13.89 -5.89
CA ASN A 83 -2.96 12.45 -5.70
C ASN A 83 -3.08 12.07 -4.21
N GLY A 84 -3.72 10.94 -3.95
CA GLY A 84 -3.98 10.44 -2.61
C GLY A 84 -5.18 11.10 -1.92
N LYS A 85 -5.82 12.11 -2.52
CA LYS A 85 -7.05 12.68 -1.96
C LYS A 85 -8.24 11.76 -2.16
N LEU A 86 -9.09 11.68 -1.14
CA LEU A 86 -10.32 10.91 -1.23
C LEU A 86 -11.27 11.52 -2.26
N VAL A 87 -11.86 10.67 -3.07
CA VAL A 87 -13.01 11.06 -3.90
C VAL A 87 -14.18 11.39 -2.96
N PRO A 88 -14.76 12.60 -3.03
CA PRO A 88 -15.83 13.04 -2.15
C PRO A 88 -16.96 12.02 -2.03
N GLY A 89 -17.39 11.73 -0.80
CA GLY A 89 -18.42 10.74 -0.51
C GLY A 89 -17.97 9.28 -0.59
N THR A 90 -16.67 9.03 -0.72
CA THR A 90 -16.09 7.68 -0.75
C THR A 90 -14.92 7.54 0.23
N LYS A 91 -14.44 6.30 0.41
CA LYS A 91 -13.19 5.99 1.14
C LYS A 91 -11.99 5.78 0.19
N HIS A 92 -12.19 6.00 -1.09
CA HIS A 92 -11.24 5.67 -2.15
C HIS A 92 -10.41 6.90 -2.51
N PRO A 93 -9.08 6.89 -2.32
CA PRO A 93 -8.20 7.91 -2.85
C PRO A 93 -8.08 7.78 -4.38
N ILE A 94 -7.76 8.88 -5.05
CA ILE A 94 -7.53 8.90 -6.48
C ILE A 94 -6.10 9.31 -6.79
N ASN A 95 -5.48 8.60 -7.75
CA ASN A 95 -4.15 8.88 -8.27
C ASN A 95 -4.20 9.07 -9.78
N TYR A 96 -3.59 10.12 -10.26
CA TYR A 96 -3.45 10.42 -11.69
C TYR A 96 -2.00 10.19 -12.12
N PHE A 97 -1.80 9.37 -13.14
CA PHE A 97 -0.49 9.04 -13.72
C PHE A 97 -0.36 9.67 -15.09
N VAL A 98 0.65 10.53 -15.21
CA VAL A 98 0.96 11.23 -16.46
C VAL A 98 1.72 10.31 -17.39
N ILE A 99 1.20 10.12 -18.59
CA ILE A 99 1.84 9.37 -19.67
C ILE A 99 1.90 10.28 -20.89
N THR A 100 3.08 10.43 -21.46
CA THR A 100 3.32 11.23 -22.66
C THR A 100 3.74 10.39 -23.86
N ASP A 101 4.05 9.12 -23.62
CA ASP A 101 4.42 8.13 -24.63
C ASP A 101 3.24 7.16 -24.89
N PRO A 102 2.66 7.12 -26.11
CA PRO A 102 1.59 6.21 -26.46
C PRO A 102 1.95 4.73 -26.32
N GLU A 103 3.19 4.35 -26.58
CA GLU A 103 3.62 2.96 -26.45
C GLU A 103 3.70 2.55 -24.96
N LEU A 104 4.13 3.46 -24.09
CA LEU A 104 4.09 3.25 -22.64
C LEU A 104 2.64 3.09 -22.16
N LYS A 105 1.71 3.91 -22.64
CA LYS A 105 0.27 3.78 -22.32
C LYS A 105 -0.26 2.41 -22.70
N LYS A 106 0.04 1.98 -23.93
CA LYS A 106 -0.36 0.66 -24.43
C LYS A 106 0.23 -0.48 -23.60
N LYS A 107 1.52 -0.37 -23.22
CA LYS A 107 2.20 -1.33 -22.36
C LYS A 107 1.53 -1.39 -20.97
N ASN A 108 1.27 -0.25 -20.35
CA ASN A 108 0.62 -0.18 -19.04
C ASN A 108 -0.79 -0.77 -19.06
N ASP A 109 -1.59 -0.43 -20.08
CA ASP A 109 -2.92 -1.00 -20.23
C ASP A 109 -2.87 -2.53 -20.48
N ALA A 110 -1.88 -3.02 -21.22
CA ALA A 110 -1.68 -4.46 -21.45
C ALA A 110 -1.30 -5.21 -20.16
N MET A 111 -0.53 -4.57 -19.29
CA MET A 111 -0.07 -5.17 -18.03
C MET A 111 -1.12 -5.09 -16.90
N ALA A 112 -2.05 -4.15 -16.96
CA ALA A 112 -3.12 -4.02 -15.98
C ALA A 112 -4.03 -5.26 -15.96
N ASP A 113 -4.61 -5.61 -14.82
CA ASP A 113 -5.58 -6.72 -14.72
C ASP A 113 -6.88 -6.42 -15.46
N GLY A 114 -7.36 -5.17 -15.34
CA GLY A 114 -8.51 -4.64 -16.05
C GLY A 114 -8.25 -3.21 -16.53
N VAL A 115 -8.99 -2.79 -17.55
CA VAL A 115 -8.99 -1.43 -18.09
C VAL A 115 -10.43 -0.97 -18.25
N PHE A 116 -10.77 0.18 -17.67
CA PHE A 116 -12.09 0.76 -17.70
C PHE A 116 -12.06 2.12 -18.39
N ASP A 117 -12.92 2.31 -19.37
CA ASP A 117 -13.10 3.57 -20.10
C ASP A 117 -14.05 4.48 -19.30
N ILE A 118 -13.61 5.68 -19.00
CA ILE A 118 -14.40 6.65 -18.23
C ILE A 118 -15.45 7.35 -19.11
N ASP A 119 -15.14 7.58 -20.40
CA ASP A 119 -16.06 8.25 -21.33
C ASP A 119 -17.26 7.36 -21.65
N GLU A 120 -16.99 6.12 -22.01
CA GLU A 120 -18.02 5.14 -22.33
C GLU A 120 -18.65 4.53 -21.07
N ASN A 121 -18.01 4.77 -19.91
CA ASN A 121 -18.39 4.22 -18.60
C ASN A 121 -18.51 2.68 -18.64
N GLU A 122 -17.52 2.01 -19.25
CA GLU A 122 -17.51 0.56 -19.42
C GLU A 122 -16.11 -0.07 -19.44
N PHE A 123 -16.06 -1.39 -19.29
CA PHE A 123 -14.80 -2.12 -19.41
C PHE A 123 -14.35 -2.23 -20.86
N VAL A 124 -13.15 -1.70 -21.15
CA VAL A 124 -12.38 -2.02 -22.37
C VAL A 124 -11.85 -3.45 -22.27
N ARG A 125 -11.36 -3.81 -21.10
CA ARG A 125 -10.94 -5.17 -20.77
C ARG A 125 -11.27 -5.49 -19.34
N ARG A 126 -12.00 -6.59 -19.13
CA ARG A 126 -12.33 -7.07 -17.80
C ARG A 126 -11.14 -7.77 -17.16
N PRO A 127 -11.01 -7.68 -15.84
CA PRO A 127 -10.05 -8.51 -15.13
C PRO A 127 -10.41 -9.99 -15.32
N THR A 128 -9.40 -10.80 -15.61
CA THR A 128 -9.57 -12.25 -15.62
C THR A 128 -9.85 -12.75 -14.21
N GLU A 129 -10.78 -13.68 -14.04
CA GLU A 129 -10.94 -14.42 -12.78
C GLU A 129 -9.75 -15.37 -12.62
N ASP A 130 -8.63 -14.84 -12.22
CA ASP A 130 -7.48 -15.65 -11.86
C ASP A 130 -7.74 -16.33 -10.51
N THR A 131 -7.61 -17.64 -10.50
CA THR A 131 -7.48 -18.39 -9.24
C THR A 131 -6.16 -17.98 -8.60
N PHE A 132 -6.24 -17.10 -7.64
CA PHE A 132 -5.05 -16.71 -6.87
C PHE A 132 -4.73 -17.84 -5.90
N ASP A 133 -3.61 -18.51 -6.15
CA ASP A 133 -3.07 -19.54 -5.26
C ASP A 133 -2.27 -18.87 -4.15
N SER A 134 -2.91 -18.68 -3.01
CA SER A 134 -2.28 -18.04 -1.84
C SER A 134 -1.25 -18.93 -1.14
N GLU A 135 -1.34 -20.25 -1.31
CA GLU A 135 -0.44 -21.21 -0.65
C GLU A 135 1.01 -21.03 -1.10
N LYS A 136 1.20 -20.58 -2.36
CA LYS A 136 2.54 -20.27 -2.90
C LYS A 136 3.32 -19.19 -2.16
N TYR A 137 2.61 -18.33 -1.43
CA TYR A 137 3.21 -17.15 -0.79
C TYR A 137 3.20 -17.24 0.73
N GLU A 138 2.55 -18.28 1.27
CA GLU A 138 2.32 -18.38 2.71
C GLU A 138 3.62 -18.49 3.49
N ALA A 139 4.51 -19.37 3.08
CA ALA A 139 5.76 -19.61 3.79
C ALA A 139 6.64 -18.34 3.85
N ASP A 140 6.79 -17.65 2.71
CA ASP A 140 7.58 -16.42 2.63
C ASP A 140 6.94 -15.28 3.43
N PHE A 141 5.62 -15.18 3.40
CA PHE A 141 4.91 -14.18 4.18
C PHE A 141 5.02 -14.44 5.68
N GLN A 142 4.84 -15.68 6.14
CA GLN A 142 5.01 -16.07 7.53
C GLN A 142 6.44 -15.84 8.03
N ALA A 143 7.44 -16.12 7.21
CA ALA A 143 8.83 -15.85 7.54
C ALA A 143 9.05 -14.34 7.77
N LYS A 144 8.52 -13.48 6.89
CA LYS A 144 8.65 -12.02 7.02
C LYS A 144 7.86 -11.48 8.21
N VAL A 145 6.67 -11.98 8.46
CA VAL A 145 5.88 -11.61 9.65
C VAL A 145 6.61 -11.98 10.93
N LYS A 146 7.15 -13.20 11.00
CA LYS A 146 7.93 -13.65 12.17
C LYS A 146 9.15 -12.76 12.43
N GLU A 147 9.88 -12.38 11.38
CA GLU A 147 11.02 -11.46 11.46
C GLU A 147 10.60 -10.13 12.10
N ILE A 148 9.51 -9.52 11.61
CA ILE A 148 8.99 -8.26 12.14
C ILE A 148 8.48 -8.42 13.58
N ASP A 149 7.72 -9.47 13.87
CA ASP A 149 7.08 -9.66 15.18
C ASP A 149 8.10 -9.96 16.29
N VAL A 150 9.25 -10.57 15.98
CA VAL A 150 10.35 -10.73 16.94
C VAL A 150 10.85 -9.37 17.39
N VAL A 151 11.23 -8.49 16.46
CA VAL A 151 11.76 -7.15 16.79
C VAL A 151 10.70 -6.28 17.45
N LYS A 152 9.44 -6.35 16.99
CA LYS A 152 8.32 -5.67 17.67
C LYS A 152 8.14 -6.14 19.12
N GLY A 153 8.32 -7.42 19.38
CA GLY A 153 8.23 -7.99 20.73
C GLY A 153 9.37 -7.52 21.62
N GLU A 154 10.57 -7.33 21.07
CA GLU A 154 11.72 -6.74 21.76
C GLU A 154 11.45 -5.28 22.08
N LEU A 155 11.09 -4.49 21.07
CA LEU A 155 10.73 -3.08 21.24
C LEU A 155 9.63 -2.88 22.29
N ALA A 156 8.60 -3.72 22.29
CA ALA A 156 7.52 -3.59 23.29
C ALA A 156 8.01 -3.84 24.71
N ARG A 157 8.93 -4.79 24.93
CA ARG A 157 9.54 -5.04 26.24
C ARG A 157 10.42 -3.87 26.67
N ASP A 158 11.26 -3.36 25.77
CA ASP A 158 12.16 -2.25 26.04
C ASP A 158 11.39 -0.99 26.40
N ILE A 159 10.24 -0.74 25.76
CA ILE A 159 9.35 0.37 26.13
C ILE A 159 8.78 0.20 27.55
N ILE A 160 8.35 -1.00 27.92
CA ILE A 160 7.85 -1.29 29.27
C ILE A 160 8.95 -1.05 30.30
N ASP A 161 10.14 -1.63 30.09
CA ASP A 161 11.29 -1.49 30.98
C ASP A 161 11.71 -0.02 31.11
N TYR A 162 11.68 0.74 30.02
CA TYR A 162 11.97 2.17 30.02
C TYR A 162 10.97 2.96 30.86
N GLU A 163 9.68 2.71 30.70
CA GLU A 163 8.62 3.37 31.49
C GLU A 163 8.76 3.02 32.97
N GLU A 164 9.01 1.75 33.32
CA GLU A 164 9.23 1.33 34.71
C GLU A 164 10.46 2.02 35.34
N LEU A 165 11.56 2.14 34.59
CA LEU A 165 12.77 2.84 35.08
C LEU A 165 12.52 4.33 35.35
N LYS A 166 11.67 4.97 34.55
CA LYS A 166 11.32 6.40 34.74
C LYS A 166 10.47 6.67 35.97
N ASP A 167 9.71 5.69 36.43
CA ASP A 167 8.88 5.80 37.63
C ASP A 167 9.70 5.61 38.93
N LEU A 168 10.97 5.17 38.80
CA LEU A 168 11.87 4.99 39.94
C LEU A 168 12.59 6.31 40.33
N THR A 169 13.00 6.41 41.59
CA THR A 169 13.82 7.52 42.08
C THR A 169 15.31 7.17 42.09
N ALA A 170 16.20 8.15 42.09
CA ALA A 170 17.64 7.93 42.16
C ALA A 170 18.07 7.18 43.41
N ASP A 171 17.28 7.26 44.50
CA ASP A 171 17.51 6.52 45.73
C ASP A 171 17.17 5.04 45.63
N ASP A 172 16.29 4.67 44.66
CA ASP A 172 15.85 3.30 44.47
C ASP A 172 16.84 2.47 43.60
N VAL A 173 17.56 3.14 42.68
CA VAL A 173 18.42 2.46 41.71
C VAL A 173 19.74 3.19 41.49
N LEU A 174 20.84 2.48 41.74
CA LEU A 174 22.17 2.97 41.41
C LEU A 174 22.31 3.19 39.88
N ASN A 175 22.84 4.34 39.51
CA ASN A 175 23.04 4.73 38.09
C ASN A 175 21.75 4.78 37.28
N LEU A 176 20.62 5.15 37.87
CA LEU A 176 19.31 5.19 37.20
C LEU A 176 19.35 5.89 35.83
N GLN A 177 19.99 7.06 35.75
CA GLN A 177 20.08 7.81 34.49
C GLN A 177 20.83 7.02 33.38
N ALA A 178 21.90 6.31 33.74
CA ALA A 178 22.64 5.48 32.77
C ALA A 178 21.77 4.31 32.25
N ARG A 179 20.97 3.73 33.15
CA ARG A 179 20.04 2.64 32.75
C ARG A 179 18.90 3.14 31.87
N VAL A 180 18.34 4.31 32.17
CA VAL A 180 17.33 4.96 31.33
C VAL A 180 17.90 5.25 29.95
N ASN A 181 19.10 5.80 29.85
CA ASN A 181 19.76 6.08 28.57
C ASN A 181 20.02 4.79 27.79
N SER A 182 20.55 3.75 28.44
CA SER A 182 20.76 2.43 27.77
C SER A 182 19.47 1.85 27.20
N LYS A 183 18.35 2.03 27.89
CA LYS A 183 17.06 1.53 27.42
C LYS A 183 16.53 2.35 26.25
N LEU A 184 16.82 3.67 26.22
CA LEU A 184 16.53 4.49 25.03
C LEU A 184 17.32 4.04 23.81
N ASP A 185 18.62 3.76 24.00
CA ASP A 185 19.48 3.26 22.90
C ASP A 185 18.92 1.92 22.35
N GLU A 186 18.51 0.98 23.23
CA GLU A 186 17.90 -0.30 22.82
C GLU A 186 16.58 -0.10 22.05
N ILE A 187 15.77 0.88 22.43
CA ILE A 187 14.54 1.26 21.71
C ILE A 187 14.88 1.82 20.33
N GLU A 188 15.88 2.71 20.23
CA GLU A 188 16.33 3.26 18.95
C GLU A 188 16.85 2.15 18.02
N ASP A 189 17.70 1.25 18.50
CA ASP A 189 18.22 0.11 17.76
C ASP A 189 17.07 -0.77 17.21
N SER A 190 16.08 -1.08 18.03
CA SER A 190 14.90 -1.85 17.60
C SER A 190 14.08 -1.13 16.52
N ILE A 191 13.95 0.19 16.62
CA ILE A 191 13.27 1.01 15.61
C ILE A 191 14.07 1.00 14.30
N GLU A 192 15.41 1.13 14.34
CA GLU A 192 16.28 1.07 13.16
C GLU A 192 16.14 -0.26 12.43
N VAL A 193 16.20 -1.37 13.16
CA VAL A 193 16.02 -2.71 12.56
C VAL A 193 14.65 -2.86 11.89
N LEU A 194 13.58 -2.36 12.50
CA LEU A 194 12.23 -2.36 11.91
C LEU A 194 12.15 -1.51 10.64
N VAL A 195 12.86 -0.39 10.61
CA VAL A 195 12.92 0.47 9.42
C VAL A 195 13.70 -0.21 8.31
N ASP A 196 14.82 -0.84 8.60
CA ASP A 196 15.61 -1.58 7.62
C ASP A 196 14.82 -2.72 6.98
N ILE A 197 14.09 -3.51 7.80
CA ILE A 197 13.20 -4.57 7.29
C ILE A 197 12.12 -3.98 6.37
N GLY A 198 11.52 -2.86 6.75
CA GLY A 198 10.49 -2.20 5.97
C GLY A 198 11.02 -1.60 4.66
N ASP A 199 12.18 -0.95 4.70
CA ASP A 199 12.85 -0.40 3.51
C ASP A 199 13.24 -1.51 2.53
N ASP A 200 13.72 -2.67 3.02
CA ASP A 200 14.00 -3.83 2.18
C ASP A 200 12.73 -4.33 1.46
N VAL A 201 11.62 -4.46 2.18
CA VAL A 201 10.33 -4.85 1.60
C VAL A 201 9.88 -3.86 0.51
N VAL A 202 10.01 -2.56 0.76
CA VAL A 202 9.68 -1.50 -0.22
C VAL A 202 10.58 -1.60 -1.46
N LYS A 203 11.89 -1.76 -1.25
CA LYS A 203 12.89 -1.91 -2.32
C LYS A 203 12.63 -3.16 -3.17
N GLN A 204 12.34 -4.29 -2.54
CA GLN A 204 11.99 -5.53 -3.23
C GLN A 204 10.73 -5.36 -4.09
N ARG A 205 9.69 -4.68 -3.59
CA ARG A 205 8.51 -4.36 -4.40
C ARG A 205 8.85 -3.48 -5.60
N GLN A 206 9.68 -2.44 -5.41
CA GLN A 206 10.11 -1.58 -6.51
C GLN A 206 10.84 -2.37 -7.59
N SER A 207 11.76 -3.27 -7.20
CA SER A 207 12.47 -4.14 -8.13
C SER A 207 11.51 -5.05 -8.90
N ALA A 208 10.43 -5.54 -8.28
CA ALA A 208 9.44 -6.36 -8.95
C ALA A 208 8.79 -5.67 -10.17
N PHE A 209 8.72 -4.34 -10.19
CA PHE A 209 8.15 -3.59 -11.29
C PHE A 209 9.19 -3.01 -12.24
N ASN A 210 10.36 -2.63 -11.73
CA ASN A 210 11.41 -2.01 -12.52
C ASN A 210 12.21 -3.03 -13.33
N ASP A 211 12.50 -4.19 -12.75
CA ASP A 211 13.32 -5.22 -13.37
C ASP A 211 12.48 -6.09 -14.32
N ASP A 212 13.09 -6.65 -15.34
CA ASP A 212 12.43 -7.65 -16.18
C ASP A 212 12.32 -8.98 -15.44
N MET A 213 11.21 -9.67 -15.65
CA MET A 213 11.02 -11.01 -15.10
C MET A 213 11.94 -12.02 -15.79
N SER A 214 12.57 -12.89 -15.01
CA SER A 214 13.28 -14.02 -15.55
C SER A 214 12.34 -15.02 -16.26
N PRO A 215 12.84 -15.87 -17.19
CA PRO A 215 12.03 -16.92 -17.80
C PRO A 215 11.37 -17.86 -16.77
N GLU A 216 12.00 -18.10 -15.64
CA GLU A 216 11.48 -18.91 -14.54
C GLU A 216 10.30 -18.20 -13.85
N GLU A 217 10.47 -16.92 -13.49
CA GLU A 217 9.41 -16.11 -12.89
C GLU A 217 8.20 -15.98 -13.81
N ILE A 218 8.41 -15.85 -15.15
CA ILE A 218 7.33 -15.82 -16.13
C ILE A 218 6.56 -17.15 -16.12
N ARG A 219 7.25 -18.29 -16.09
CA ARG A 219 6.61 -19.62 -16.03
C ARG A 219 5.83 -19.82 -14.73
N GLN A 220 6.38 -19.40 -13.60
CA GLN A 220 5.82 -19.67 -12.28
C GLN A 220 4.71 -18.69 -11.91
N PHE A 221 4.87 -17.40 -12.19
CA PHE A 221 3.97 -16.34 -11.75
C PHE A 221 3.22 -15.64 -12.89
N GLY A 222 3.71 -15.69 -14.10
CA GLY A 222 3.10 -15.15 -15.31
C GLY A 222 3.14 -13.63 -15.44
N LYS A 223 2.99 -12.88 -14.33
CA LYS A 223 2.90 -11.41 -14.34
C LYS A 223 3.65 -10.82 -13.13
N LYS A 224 4.26 -9.62 -13.29
CA LYS A 224 5.03 -8.90 -12.25
C LYS A 224 4.25 -8.72 -10.95
N HIS A 225 2.98 -8.38 -11.00
CA HIS A 225 2.16 -8.17 -9.80
C HIS A 225 1.89 -9.44 -9.00
N LYS A 226 2.14 -10.63 -9.57
CA LYS A 226 2.06 -11.93 -8.88
C LYS A 226 3.40 -12.40 -8.30
N LEU A 227 4.49 -11.65 -8.49
CA LEU A 227 5.77 -11.97 -7.87
C LEU A 227 5.67 -11.96 -6.35
N PRO A 228 6.34 -12.89 -5.62
CA PRO A 228 6.32 -12.97 -4.17
C PRO A 228 6.60 -11.63 -3.50
N LYS A 229 7.64 -10.91 -3.94
CA LYS A 229 8.01 -9.57 -3.41
C LYS A 229 6.86 -8.56 -3.46
N ASN A 230 5.98 -8.60 -4.46
CA ASN A 230 4.81 -7.72 -4.50
C ASN A 230 3.65 -8.24 -3.64
N ILE A 231 3.42 -9.55 -3.63
CA ILE A 231 2.34 -10.16 -2.84
C ILE A 231 2.60 -10.01 -1.34
N ILE A 232 3.84 -10.28 -0.90
CA ILE A 232 4.26 -10.09 0.50
C ILE A 232 4.06 -8.64 0.93
N TYR A 233 4.52 -7.66 0.11
CA TYR A 233 4.25 -6.25 0.38
C TYR A 233 2.74 -5.97 0.56
N LYS A 234 1.90 -6.47 -0.34
CA LYS A 234 0.45 -6.28 -0.27
C LYS A 234 -0.18 -6.90 0.98
N TYR A 235 0.32 -8.04 1.43
CA TYR A 235 -0.14 -8.66 2.68
C TYR A 235 0.31 -7.86 3.90
N LEU A 236 1.57 -7.43 3.96
CA LEU A 236 2.06 -6.57 5.04
C LEU A 236 1.30 -5.23 5.09
N GLU A 237 0.94 -4.67 3.93
CA GLU A 237 0.08 -3.49 3.85
C GLU A 237 -1.32 -3.78 4.40
N LYS A 238 -1.96 -4.87 3.96
CA LYS A 238 -3.30 -5.31 4.39
C LYS A 238 -3.39 -5.52 5.89
N TYR A 239 -2.37 -6.10 6.50
CA TYR A 239 -2.31 -6.40 7.94
C TYR A 239 -1.64 -5.30 8.77
N HIS A 240 -1.50 -4.09 8.20
CA HIS A 240 -1.00 -2.88 8.85
C HIS A 240 0.48 -2.89 9.30
N TYR A 241 1.28 -3.87 8.93
CA TYR A 241 2.73 -3.89 9.24
C TYR A 241 3.45 -2.70 8.61
N LEU A 242 3.11 -2.33 7.37
CA LEU A 242 3.70 -1.16 6.71
C LEU A 242 3.27 0.17 7.33
N LYS A 243 2.12 0.22 8.01
CA LYS A 243 1.73 1.41 8.77
C LYS A 243 2.61 1.59 10.00
N PHE A 244 2.93 0.48 10.68
CA PHE A 244 3.84 0.48 11.81
C PHE A 244 5.26 0.87 11.39
N TYR A 245 5.80 0.25 10.35
CA TYR A 245 7.07 0.62 9.73
C TYR A 245 7.16 2.13 9.42
N LYS A 246 6.17 2.70 8.73
CA LYS A 246 6.15 4.14 8.41
C LYS A 246 6.26 5.00 9.66
N LYS A 247 5.56 4.62 10.71
CA LYS A 247 5.63 5.33 11.98
C LYS A 247 7.01 5.26 12.62
N CYS A 248 7.67 4.09 12.61
CA CYS A 248 9.05 3.95 13.04
C CYS A 248 9.98 4.85 12.22
N LYS A 249 9.79 4.88 10.90
CA LYS A 249 10.58 5.71 9.99
C LYS A 249 10.43 7.20 10.26
N ASP A 250 9.19 7.67 10.44
CA ASP A 250 8.90 9.08 10.77
C ASP A 250 9.64 9.49 12.06
N ILE A 251 9.69 8.62 13.09
CA ILE A 251 10.42 8.87 14.36
C ILE A 251 11.93 9.02 14.13
N LEU A 252 12.53 8.15 13.33
CA LEU A 252 13.98 8.25 13.03
C LEU A 252 14.31 9.50 12.19
N GLU A 253 13.44 9.90 11.27
CA GLU A 253 13.62 11.11 10.46
C GLU A 253 13.57 12.39 11.30
N ASP A 254 12.80 12.41 12.39
CA ASP A 254 12.75 13.53 13.35
C ASP A 254 14.01 13.61 14.25
N GLY A 255 14.86 12.58 14.23
CA GLY A 255 16.21 12.58 14.81
C GLY A 255 16.30 12.45 16.31
N LYS A 256 15.20 12.20 17.03
CA LYS A 256 15.19 11.87 18.48
C LYS A 256 13.94 11.09 18.85
N VAL A 257 14.12 10.00 19.60
CA VAL A 257 13.02 9.25 20.21
C VAL A 257 12.58 9.98 21.49
N THR A 258 11.37 10.54 21.46
CA THR A 258 10.78 11.26 22.60
C THR A 258 9.79 10.38 23.37
N ASP A 259 9.50 10.72 24.63
CA ASP A 259 8.47 10.03 25.43
C ASP A 259 7.10 9.94 24.73
N LYS A 260 6.74 10.99 24.00
CA LYS A 260 5.48 11.02 23.24
C LYS A 260 5.50 10.00 22.10
N GLU A 261 6.62 9.84 21.43
CA GLU A 261 6.81 8.87 20.34
C GLU A 261 6.83 7.44 20.89
N ILE A 262 7.55 7.20 22.00
CA ILE A 262 7.55 5.92 22.72
C ILE A 262 6.13 5.49 23.10
N SER A 263 5.39 6.37 23.78
CA SER A 263 4.00 6.10 24.17
C SER A 263 3.10 5.82 22.96
N SER A 264 3.38 6.49 21.84
CA SER A 264 2.64 6.31 20.59
C SER A 264 2.97 4.98 19.90
N LEU A 265 4.21 4.48 20.02
CA LEU A 265 4.62 3.17 19.51
C LEU A 265 4.00 2.04 20.32
N LYS A 266 3.94 2.16 21.65
CA LYS A 266 3.28 1.20 22.53
C LYS A 266 1.86 0.90 22.10
N THR A 267 1.07 1.94 21.86
CA THR A 267 -0.33 1.79 21.42
C THR A 267 -0.45 1.03 20.11
N VAL A 268 0.47 1.21 19.17
CA VAL A 268 0.45 0.53 17.86
C VAL A 268 1.06 -0.88 17.95
N ALA A 269 2.07 -1.08 18.79
CA ALA A 269 2.67 -2.40 19.02
C ALA A 269 1.67 -3.36 19.70
N GLU A 270 0.89 -2.87 20.66
CA GLU A 270 -0.16 -3.63 21.34
C GLU A 270 -1.40 -3.90 20.47
N ALA A 271 -1.72 -3.00 19.54
CA ALA A 271 -2.86 -3.13 18.63
C ALA A 271 -2.64 -4.15 17.50
N ALA A 272 -1.42 -4.64 17.30
CA ALA A 272 -1.18 -5.71 16.33
C ALA A 272 -1.74 -7.03 16.86
N PRO A 273 -2.42 -7.83 16.03
CA PRO A 273 -2.98 -9.09 16.48
C PRO A 273 -1.87 -9.99 17.03
N LYS A 274 -2.01 -10.43 18.29
CA LYS A 274 -1.06 -11.33 18.96
C LYS A 274 -0.95 -12.71 18.28
N THR A 275 -1.87 -13.02 17.38
CA THR A 275 -1.87 -14.23 16.55
C THR A 275 -2.64 -13.93 15.28
N ILE A 276 -1.98 -13.99 14.12
CA ILE A 276 -2.67 -13.93 12.83
C ILE A 276 -3.08 -15.36 12.49
N ALA A 277 -4.35 -15.69 12.68
CA ALA A 277 -4.92 -16.91 12.14
C ALA A 277 -5.22 -16.70 10.65
N PHE A 278 -4.45 -17.35 9.78
CA PHE A 278 -4.72 -17.33 8.35
C PHE A 278 -5.78 -18.38 8.02
N ALA A 279 -6.96 -17.90 7.64
CA ALA A 279 -7.93 -18.73 6.96
C ALA A 279 -7.81 -18.42 5.46
N PHE A 280 -7.08 -19.26 4.72
CA PHE A 280 -7.04 -19.20 3.28
C PHE A 280 -8.30 -19.82 2.71
N GLY A 281 -9.21 -18.98 2.25
CA GLY A 281 -10.43 -19.37 1.58
C GLY A 281 -10.96 -18.22 0.73
N ARG A 282 -11.83 -18.52 -0.22
CA ARG A 282 -12.61 -17.49 -0.91
C ARG A 282 -13.57 -16.85 0.09
N PHE A 283 -13.12 -15.76 0.76
CA PHE A 283 -14.00 -14.91 1.55
C PHE A 283 -14.74 -13.95 0.62
N ASN A 284 -15.77 -14.46 -0.03
CA ASN A 284 -16.61 -13.58 -0.82
C ASN A 284 -18.06 -14.12 -0.86
N PRO A 285 -18.98 -13.48 -0.15
CA PRO A 285 -18.86 -12.73 1.10
C PRO A 285 -18.52 -13.62 2.31
N PRO A 286 -18.07 -13.08 3.46
CA PRO A 286 -17.80 -13.90 4.64
C PRO A 286 -19.09 -14.58 5.10
N THR A 287 -19.05 -15.89 5.19
CA THR A 287 -20.15 -16.68 5.76
C THR A 287 -20.09 -16.66 7.28
N ILE A 288 -21.21 -16.95 7.95
CA ILE A 288 -21.30 -17.06 9.44
C ILE A 288 -20.24 -18.04 10.00
N GLY A 289 -19.83 -19.04 9.23
CA GLY A 289 -18.72 -19.95 9.59
C GLY A 289 -17.36 -19.29 9.62
N HIS A 290 -17.10 -18.32 8.72
CA HIS A 290 -15.86 -17.56 8.70
C HIS A 290 -15.75 -16.58 9.88
N LEU A 291 -16.86 -15.95 10.27
CA LEU A 291 -16.90 -15.08 11.46
C LEU A 291 -16.60 -15.86 12.74
N LYS A 292 -17.12 -17.09 12.89
CA LYS A 292 -16.83 -17.95 14.04
C LYS A 292 -15.38 -18.43 14.15
N LEU A 293 -14.61 -18.40 13.04
CA LEU A 293 -13.17 -18.73 13.05
C LEU A 293 -12.32 -17.54 13.53
N MET A 294 -12.82 -16.31 13.35
CA MET A 294 -12.11 -15.08 13.76
C MET A 294 -12.36 -14.74 15.24
N ASP A 295 -13.38 -15.34 15.89
CA ASP A 295 -13.74 -15.12 17.30
C ASP A 295 -13.09 -16.16 18.26
N LYS A 296 -12.18 -17.01 17.78
CA LYS A 296 -11.37 -17.96 18.56
C LYS A 296 -9.92 -17.55 18.59
#